data_2f837bdb99e23ffcd5fc00678a3760e4
#
_entry.id   2f837bdb99e23ffcd5fc00678a3760e4
#
_cell.length_a   1.000
_cell.length_b   1.000
_cell.length_c   1.000
_cell.angle_alpha   90.00
_cell.angle_beta   90.00
_cell.angle_gamma   90.00
#
_symmetry.space_group_name_H-M   'P 1'
#
loop_
_entity.id
_entity.type
_entity.pdbx_description
1 polymer ?
#
loop_
_entity_poly.entity_id
_entity_poly.type
_entity_poly.pdbx_seq_one_letter_code
_entity_poly.pdbx_strand_id
1 'polypeptide(L)'
;MTQKNKQYKIAKGLMLFTQPRSPFFYGKIRVNKKYITKSFAPITSRDEAEKELYIWRDELFNISTTVAGNIKEELSNRSEYIDQEELSNDFQFLEVGRFDPQKKSIEERKISFVEIYGEYNQTEASNQAHRCLDCGNPYCEWKCPVHNYIPDWLKLVNEGNIIEAAELCHETNSLPEMCGRVCPQDRLCEGACTLNDGFGAVTIGSTEKYITDKAFEMGWQPDMTYRTWTDKKVAIIGAGPAGISCADVLTRSGVKSHVYDKHEEIGGLLTFGIPEFKLEKKVVKKRRNILEGMGVEFFLG
;
A
#
# COMPACT_ATOMS: atom_id res chain seq x y z
N MET A 1 -1.50 -26.49 -32.64
CA MET A 1 -2.90 -26.48 -32.09
C MET A 1 -2.84 -25.86 -30.69
N THR A 2 -3.31 -24.64 -30.54
CA THR A 2 -3.38 -23.93 -29.27
C THR A 2 -4.48 -24.54 -28.40
N GLN A 3 -4.13 -25.27 -27.36
CA GLN A 3 -5.12 -25.73 -26.38
C GLN A 3 -5.79 -24.50 -25.76
N LYS A 4 -7.08 -24.36 -26.02
CA LYS A 4 -7.90 -23.33 -25.39
C LYS A 4 -8.06 -23.65 -23.91
N ASN A 5 -7.99 -22.62 -23.04
CA ASN A 5 -8.37 -22.74 -21.64
C ASN A 5 -9.78 -23.30 -21.53
N LYS A 6 -9.95 -24.43 -20.87
CA LYS A 6 -11.27 -24.98 -20.55
C LYS A 6 -11.67 -24.43 -19.18
N GLN A 7 -12.86 -23.83 -19.10
CA GLN A 7 -13.44 -23.35 -17.86
C GLN A 7 -14.72 -24.14 -17.57
N TYR A 8 -14.86 -24.57 -16.33
CA TYR A 8 -16.01 -25.30 -15.84
C TYR A 8 -16.64 -24.54 -14.68
N LYS A 9 -17.86 -24.06 -14.88
CA LYS A 9 -18.64 -23.45 -13.80
C LYS A 9 -19.22 -24.56 -12.95
N ILE A 10 -18.77 -24.69 -11.69
CA ILE A 10 -19.18 -25.76 -10.79
C ILE A 10 -20.40 -25.35 -9.98
N ALA A 11 -20.37 -24.14 -9.41
CA ALA A 11 -21.48 -23.55 -8.66
C ALA A 11 -21.40 -22.03 -8.71
N LYS A 12 -22.36 -21.32 -8.07
CA LYS A 12 -22.32 -19.86 -8.01
C LYS A 12 -21.05 -19.39 -7.28
N GLY A 13 -20.15 -18.75 -8.01
CA GLY A 13 -18.87 -18.27 -7.50
C GLY A 13 -17.75 -19.31 -7.41
N LEU A 14 -17.98 -20.57 -7.86
CA LEU A 14 -16.95 -21.63 -7.92
C LEU A 14 -16.68 -22.00 -9.39
N MET A 15 -15.41 -22.03 -9.76
CA MET A 15 -14.97 -22.39 -11.10
C MET A 15 -13.73 -23.28 -11.04
N LEU A 16 -13.67 -24.27 -11.91
CA LEU A 16 -12.43 -24.98 -12.26
C LEU A 16 -11.97 -24.55 -13.65
N PHE A 17 -10.68 -24.49 -13.87
CA PHE A 17 -10.13 -24.18 -15.19
C PHE A 17 -8.76 -24.86 -15.38
N THR A 18 -8.35 -25.01 -16.64
CA THR A 18 -7.02 -25.49 -17.01
C THR A 18 -6.27 -24.35 -17.69
N GLN A 19 -4.96 -24.28 -17.48
CA GLN A 19 -4.09 -23.33 -18.18
C GLN A 19 -3.46 -23.96 -19.42
N PRO A 20 -3.18 -23.19 -20.50
CA PRO A 20 -2.39 -23.69 -21.61
C PRO A 20 -1.02 -24.14 -21.08
N ARG A 21 -0.57 -25.32 -21.49
CA ARG A 21 0.70 -25.93 -21.07
C ARG A 21 0.75 -26.49 -19.64
N SER A 22 -0.35 -26.51 -18.90
CA SER A 22 -0.42 -27.19 -17.60
C SER A 22 -1.37 -28.38 -17.68
N PRO A 23 -0.96 -29.59 -17.24
CA PRO A 23 -1.85 -30.74 -17.15
C PRO A 23 -2.80 -30.68 -15.94
N PHE A 24 -2.61 -29.70 -15.05
CA PHE A 24 -3.30 -29.61 -13.76
C PHE A 24 -4.53 -28.71 -13.81
N PHE A 25 -5.44 -28.94 -12.89
CA PHE A 25 -6.58 -28.07 -12.65
C PHE A 25 -6.26 -26.96 -11.67
N TYR A 26 -7.01 -25.86 -11.80
CA TYR A 26 -6.95 -24.69 -10.94
C TYR A 26 -8.35 -24.36 -10.46
N GLY A 27 -8.50 -24.10 -9.16
CA GLY A 27 -9.74 -23.63 -8.58
C GLY A 27 -9.80 -22.10 -8.57
N LYS A 28 -11.00 -21.57 -8.70
CA LYS A 28 -11.31 -20.16 -8.56
C LYS A 28 -12.57 -19.98 -7.74
N ILE A 29 -12.45 -19.31 -6.61
CA ILE A 29 -13.54 -19.07 -5.67
C ILE A 29 -13.78 -17.56 -5.56
N ARG A 30 -15.05 -17.15 -5.56
CA ARG A 30 -15.43 -15.75 -5.34
C ARG A 30 -15.75 -15.53 -3.86
N VAL A 31 -14.89 -14.74 -3.20
CA VAL A 31 -15.04 -14.32 -1.81
C VAL A 31 -15.09 -12.79 -1.78
N ASN A 32 -16.11 -12.21 -1.15
CA ASN A 32 -16.27 -10.76 -1.03
C ASN A 32 -16.10 -9.99 -2.35
N LYS A 33 -16.83 -10.43 -3.39
CA LYS A 33 -16.77 -9.89 -4.76
C LYS A 33 -15.43 -10.08 -5.49
N LYS A 34 -14.37 -10.57 -4.84
CA LYS A 34 -13.04 -10.89 -5.44
C LYS A 34 -12.94 -12.39 -5.76
N TYR A 35 -12.03 -12.74 -6.67
CA TYR A 35 -11.74 -14.13 -6.98
C TYR A 35 -10.38 -14.51 -6.42
N ILE A 36 -10.35 -15.61 -5.67
CA ILE A 36 -9.11 -16.26 -5.21
C ILE A 36 -8.88 -17.47 -6.08
N THR A 37 -7.64 -17.76 -6.45
CA THR A 37 -7.25 -18.90 -7.27
C THR A 37 -6.23 -19.78 -6.56
N LYS A 38 -6.36 -21.12 -6.73
CA LYS A 38 -5.42 -22.10 -6.17
C LYS A 38 -5.10 -23.16 -7.25
N SER A 39 -3.86 -23.59 -7.32
CA SER A 39 -3.47 -24.74 -8.12
C SER A 39 -3.75 -26.03 -7.37
N PHE A 40 -4.28 -27.02 -8.06
CA PHE A 40 -4.51 -28.37 -7.54
C PHE A 40 -3.49 -29.39 -8.07
N ALA A 41 -2.26 -28.96 -8.35
CA ALA A 41 -1.20 -29.89 -8.71
C ALA A 41 -0.93 -30.86 -7.53
N PRO A 42 -0.76 -32.17 -7.76
CA PRO A 42 -0.62 -32.85 -9.05
C PRO A 42 -1.93 -33.41 -9.65
N ILE A 43 -3.09 -32.94 -9.28
CA ILE A 43 -4.39 -33.50 -9.72
C ILE A 43 -4.63 -33.18 -11.19
N THR A 44 -4.85 -34.25 -11.97
CA THR A 44 -5.15 -34.20 -13.42
C THR A 44 -6.57 -34.65 -13.74
N SER A 45 -7.28 -35.22 -12.78
CA SER A 45 -8.68 -35.66 -12.92
C SER A 45 -9.62 -34.49 -12.50
N ARG A 46 -10.65 -34.27 -13.33
CA ARG A 46 -11.67 -33.24 -13.05
C ARG A 46 -12.44 -33.53 -11.78
N ASP A 47 -12.83 -34.79 -11.56
CA ASP A 47 -13.69 -35.17 -10.43
C ASP A 47 -12.94 -35.01 -9.07
N GLU A 48 -11.65 -35.34 -9.08
CA GLU A 48 -10.78 -35.09 -7.90
C GLU A 48 -10.56 -33.61 -7.66
N ALA A 49 -10.31 -32.84 -8.71
CA ALA A 49 -10.12 -31.40 -8.61
C ALA A 49 -11.40 -30.69 -8.14
N GLU A 50 -12.57 -31.18 -8.50
CA GLU A 50 -13.86 -30.66 -8.03
C GLU A 50 -14.05 -30.94 -6.54
N LYS A 51 -13.68 -32.13 -6.04
CA LYS A 51 -13.69 -32.44 -4.61
C LYS A 51 -12.76 -31.52 -3.82
N GLU A 52 -11.52 -31.36 -4.30
CA GLU A 52 -10.56 -30.45 -3.65
C GLU A 52 -11.02 -28.99 -3.67
N LEU A 53 -11.72 -28.56 -4.71
CA LEU A 53 -12.30 -27.22 -4.77
C LEU A 53 -13.34 -26.99 -3.68
N TYR A 54 -14.18 -28.00 -3.40
CA TYR A 54 -15.16 -27.92 -2.31
C TYR A 54 -14.48 -27.94 -0.93
N ILE A 55 -13.47 -28.78 -0.72
CA ILE A 55 -12.69 -28.84 0.52
C ILE A 55 -12.04 -27.47 0.76
N TRP A 56 -11.35 -26.93 -0.22
CA TRP A 56 -10.73 -25.60 -0.11
C TRP A 56 -11.74 -24.49 0.12
N ARG A 57 -12.91 -24.54 -0.50
CA ARG A 57 -14.00 -23.61 -0.21
C ARG A 57 -14.39 -23.66 1.27
N ASP A 58 -14.61 -24.84 1.79
CA ASP A 58 -15.08 -25.03 3.16
C ASP A 58 -14.01 -24.61 4.19
N GLU A 59 -12.74 -24.86 3.90
CA GLU A 59 -11.61 -24.32 4.68
C GLU A 59 -11.60 -22.79 4.71
N LEU A 60 -11.75 -22.13 3.56
CA LEU A 60 -11.78 -20.67 3.47
C LEU A 60 -12.98 -20.07 4.23
N PHE A 61 -14.14 -20.70 4.15
CA PHE A 61 -15.34 -20.25 4.87
C PHE A 61 -15.22 -20.48 6.38
N ASN A 62 -14.63 -21.60 6.83
CA ASN A 62 -14.38 -21.85 8.24
C ASN A 62 -13.35 -20.89 8.84
N ILE A 63 -12.29 -20.58 8.12
CA ILE A 63 -11.33 -19.52 8.52
C ILE A 63 -12.03 -18.16 8.56
N SER A 64 -12.83 -17.85 7.54
CA SER A 64 -13.59 -16.59 7.49
C SER A 64 -14.62 -16.47 8.61
N THR A 65 -15.29 -17.54 9.01
CA THR A 65 -16.27 -17.52 10.13
C THR A 65 -15.60 -17.39 11.48
N THR A 66 -14.41 -17.97 11.68
CA THR A 66 -13.64 -17.83 12.93
C THR A 66 -13.05 -16.44 13.06
N VAL A 67 -12.46 -15.90 11.97
CA VAL A 67 -11.94 -14.53 11.91
C VAL A 67 -13.08 -13.51 11.97
N ALA A 68 -14.21 -13.75 11.28
CA ALA A 68 -15.38 -12.90 11.34
C ALA A 68 -16.09 -12.93 12.71
N GLY A 69 -15.99 -14.03 13.46
CA GLY A 69 -16.45 -14.11 14.86
C GLY A 69 -15.66 -13.16 15.76
N ASN A 70 -14.34 -13.23 15.69
CA ASN A 70 -13.45 -12.35 16.46
C ASN A 70 -13.55 -10.88 16.00
N ILE A 71 -13.68 -10.64 14.70
CA ILE A 71 -13.88 -9.29 14.14
C ILE A 71 -15.27 -8.74 14.47
N LYS A 72 -16.33 -9.57 14.52
CA LYS A 72 -17.64 -9.13 14.95
C LYS A 72 -17.67 -8.74 16.43
N GLU A 73 -16.93 -9.41 17.28
CA GLU A 73 -16.81 -9.08 18.71
C GLU A 73 -15.98 -7.80 18.92
N GLU A 74 -14.91 -7.57 18.15
CA GLU A 74 -14.18 -6.31 18.11
C GLU A 74 -14.97 -5.17 17.44
N LEU A 75 -15.77 -5.46 16.40
CA LEU A 75 -16.59 -4.48 15.70
C LEU A 75 -17.89 -4.13 16.43
N SER A 76 -18.44 -5.04 17.27
CA SER A 76 -19.58 -4.71 18.12
C SER A 76 -19.22 -3.72 19.24
N ASN A 77 -17.94 -3.65 19.61
CA ASN A 77 -17.38 -2.64 20.51
C ASN A 77 -16.97 -1.32 19.80
N ARG A 78 -17.10 -1.24 18.46
CA ARG A 78 -16.90 -0.04 17.64
C ARG A 78 -18.18 0.36 16.92
N SER A 79 -19.29 0.48 17.66
CA SER A 79 -20.58 0.89 17.10
C SER A 79 -20.61 2.41 16.84
N GLU A 80 -19.93 2.84 15.82
CA GLU A 80 -20.21 4.07 15.08
C GLU A 80 -19.76 3.90 13.62
N TYR A 81 -20.20 2.80 12.97
CA TYR A 81 -20.24 2.80 11.51
C TYR A 81 -21.56 3.48 11.11
N ILE A 82 -21.45 4.71 10.67
CA ILE A 82 -22.47 5.39 9.89
C ILE A 82 -22.83 4.45 8.75
N ASP A 83 -24.11 4.10 8.68
CA ASP A 83 -24.72 3.46 7.51
C ASP A 83 -24.40 4.37 6.30
N GLN A 84 -23.33 4.05 5.57
CA GLN A 84 -23.02 4.75 4.35
C GLN A 84 -24.05 4.28 3.34
N GLU A 85 -25.10 5.09 3.10
CA GLU A 85 -25.76 5.08 1.80
C GLU A 85 -24.65 4.96 0.74
N GLU A 86 -24.75 4.00 -0.18
CA GLU A 86 -23.76 3.80 -1.22
C GLU A 86 -23.53 5.13 -1.94
N LEU A 87 -22.49 5.87 -1.56
CA LEU A 87 -22.12 7.11 -2.22
C LEU A 87 -21.89 6.79 -3.70
N SER A 88 -22.57 7.55 -4.57
CA SER A 88 -22.39 7.43 -6.01
C SER A 88 -20.90 7.57 -6.35
N ASN A 89 -20.37 6.65 -7.15
CA ASN A 89 -18.97 6.73 -7.62
C ASN A 89 -18.81 7.70 -8.80
N ASP A 90 -19.88 8.31 -9.31
CA ASP A 90 -19.82 9.15 -10.51
C ASP A 90 -19.50 10.61 -10.20
N PHE A 91 -19.99 11.14 -9.07
CA PHE A 91 -19.88 12.56 -8.70
C PHE A 91 -19.54 12.78 -7.23
N GLN A 92 -18.95 11.81 -6.57
CA GLN A 92 -18.61 11.85 -5.14
C GLN A 92 -17.76 13.07 -4.74
N PHE A 93 -16.94 13.59 -5.65
CA PHE A 93 -16.13 14.79 -5.41
C PHE A 93 -16.95 16.08 -5.28
N LEU A 94 -18.23 16.07 -5.69
CA LEU A 94 -19.17 17.17 -5.48
C LEU A 94 -19.77 17.13 -4.07
N GLU A 95 -19.93 15.92 -3.52
CA GLU A 95 -20.53 15.69 -2.20
C GLU A 95 -19.49 15.87 -1.09
N VAL A 96 -18.27 15.40 -1.35
CA VAL A 96 -17.13 15.49 -0.41
C VAL A 96 -16.15 16.54 -0.91
N GLY A 97 -16.10 17.69 -0.24
CA GLY A 97 -15.10 18.73 -0.51
C GLY A 97 -13.70 18.29 -0.14
N ARG A 98 -12.68 18.91 -0.77
CA ARG A 98 -11.29 18.74 -0.32
C ARG A 98 -11.10 19.31 1.08
N PHE A 99 -10.53 18.55 1.98
CA PHE A 99 -9.99 19.05 3.24
C PHE A 99 -8.63 18.40 3.54
N ASP A 100 -7.71 19.19 4.06
CA ASP A 100 -6.40 18.70 4.51
C ASP A 100 -6.46 18.36 6.00
N PRO A 101 -5.56 17.51 6.53
CA PRO A 101 -5.48 17.24 7.96
C PRO A 101 -5.34 18.53 8.76
N GLN A 102 -5.97 18.60 9.91
CA GLN A 102 -5.91 19.80 10.76
C GLN A 102 -4.47 20.14 11.13
N LYS A 103 -4.13 21.41 11.00
CA LYS A 103 -2.85 21.92 11.48
C LYS A 103 -2.91 22.08 12.99
N LYS A 104 -1.83 21.72 13.67
CA LYS A 104 -1.66 22.04 15.10
C LYS A 104 -1.78 23.53 15.35
N SER A 105 -2.28 23.91 16.53
CA SER A 105 -2.44 25.31 16.90
C SER A 105 -1.11 26.07 16.86
N ILE A 106 -1.17 27.39 16.70
CA ILE A 106 0.05 28.20 16.66
C ILE A 106 0.79 28.13 18.02
N GLU A 107 0.05 28.08 19.12
CA GLU A 107 0.58 27.95 20.47
C GLU A 107 1.37 26.65 20.63
N GLU A 108 0.79 25.52 20.19
CA GLU A 108 1.44 24.22 20.22
C GLU A 108 2.70 24.19 19.34
N ARG A 109 2.63 24.77 18.13
CA ARG A 109 3.77 24.84 17.20
C ARG A 109 4.92 25.73 17.70
N LYS A 110 4.66 26.70 18.58
CA LYS A 110 5.71 27.51 19.19
C LYS A 110 6.46 26.79 20.29
N ILE A 111 5.84 25.81 20.93
CA ILE A 111 6.40 25.09 22.08
C ILE A 111 7.10 23.79 21.62
N SER A 112 6.52 23.08 20.66
CA SER A 112 7.02 21.79 20.20
C SER A 112 7.34 21.83 18.70
N PHE A 113 8.54 21.42 18.33
CA PHE A 113 8.97 21.29 16.92
C PHE A 113 8.51 19.97 16.30
N VAL A 114 7.25 19.59 16.51
CA VAL A 114 6.62 18.41 15.91
C VAL A 114 5.96 18.75 14.58
N GLU A 115 5.62 17.75 13.78
CA GLU A 115 4.94 17.95 12.49
C GLU A 115 3.70 18.85 12.64
N ILE A 116 3.58 19.80 11.72
CA ILE A 116 2.52 20.82 11.72
C ILE A 116 1.16 20.21 11.40
N TYR A 117 1.13 19.29 10.42
CA TYR A 117 -0.10 18.64 9.99
C TYR A 117 -0.39 17.44 10.88
N GLY A 118 -1.63 17.32 11.31
CA GLY A 118 -2.15 16.15 11.98
C GLY A 118 -2.24 14.94 11.05
N GLU A 119 -2.98 13.97 11.49
CA GLU A 119 -3.26 12.73 10.75
C GLU A 119 -4.75 12.64 10.47
N TYR A 120 -5.12 12.01 9.36
CA TYR A 120 -6.48 11.62 9.13
C TYR A 120 -6.87 10.48 10.06
N ASN A 121 -8.11 10.48 10.53
CA ASN A 121 -8.74 9.25 10.98
C ASN A 121 -9.18 8.41 9.76
N GLN A 122 -9.64 7.19 10.00
CA GLN A 122 -10.02 6.26 8.93
C GLN A 122 -11.13 6.81 8.03
N THR A 123 -12.15 7.41 8.60
CA THR A 123 -13.27 8.00 7.85
C THR A 123 -12.83 9.19 7.01
N GLU A 124 -12.00 10.05 7.56
CA GLU A 124 -11.43 11.20 6.83
C GLU A 124 -10.57 10.74 5.66
N ALA A 125 -9.69 9.77 5.87
CA ALA A 125 -8.84 9.22 4.81
C ALA A 125 -9.67 8.55 3.71
N SER A 126 -10.67 7.74 4.09
CA SER A 126 -11.60 7.10 3.14
C SER A 126 -12.35 8.15 2.33
N ASN A 127 -12.94 9.16 2.96
CA ASN A 127 -13.68 10.23 2.29
C ASN A 127 -12.80 11.02 1.31
N GLN A 128 -11.56 11.34 1.67
CA GLN A 128 -10.66 12.04 0.77
C GLN A 128 -10.17 11.15 -0.37
N ALA A 129 -9.90 9.89 -0.12
CA ALA A 129 -9.55 8.90 -1.14
C ALA A 129 -10.72 8.65 -2.12
N HIS A 130 -11.96 8.63 -1.61
CA HIS A 130 -13.19 8.47 -2.40
C HIS A 130 -13.40 9.57 -3.46
N ARG A 131 -12.80 10.74 -3.28
CA ARG A 131 -12.85 11.82 -4.29
C ARG A 131 -12.13 11.46 -5.60
N CYS A 132 -11.33 10.41 -5.62
CA CYS A 132 -10.59 10.00 -6.81
C CYS A 132 -11.56 9.53 -7.92
N LEU A 133 -11.36 10.06 -9.13
CA LEU A 133 -12.16 9.71 -10.31
C LEU A 133 -11.74 8.41 -10.99
N ASP A 134 -10.68 7.76 -10.50
CA ASP A 134 -10.09 6.57 -11.15
C ASP A 134 -9.86 6.78 -12.66
N CYS A 135 -9.14 7.86 -12.99
CA CYS A 135 -8.95 8.31 -14.37
C CYS A 135 -8.23 7.24 -15.21
N GLY A 136 -8.77 6.91 -16.40
CA GLY A 136 -8.09 6.02 -17.35
C GLY A 136 -6.73 6.56 -17.84
N ASN A 137 -6.54 7.88 -17.76
CA ASN A 137 -5.25 8.56 -17.94
C ASN A 137 -4.87 9.26 -16.63
N PRO A 138 -4.19 8.60 -15.70
CA PRO A 138 -3.89 9.14 -14.38
C PRO A 138 -2.73 10.14 -14.42
N TYR A 139 -3.01 11.40 -14.73
CA TYR A 139 -1.99 12.46 -14.79
C TYR A 139 -1.21 12.61 -13.48
N CYS A 140 -1.84 12.33 -12.34
CA CYS A 140 -1.17 12.32 -11.04
C CYS A 140 -0.05 11.28 -10.99
N GLU A 141 -0.27 10.07 -11.51
CA GLU A 141 0.73 9.01 -11.62
C GLU A 141 1.84 9.41 -12.60
N TRP A 142 1.47 9.90 -13.78
CA TRP A 142 2.46 10.31 -14.77
C TRP A 142 3.32 11.49 -14.32
N LYS A 143 2.79 12.38 -13.50
CA LYS A 143 3.53 13.52 -12.95
C LYS A 143 4.37 13.14 -11.74
N CYS A 144 4.10 12.00 -11.11
CA CYS A 144 4.90 11.45 -10.03
C CYS A 144 6.26 10.95 -10.59
N PRO A 145 7.42 11.43 -10.07
CA PRO A 145 8.72 11.00 -10.59
C PRO A 145 9.00 9.49 -10.46
N VAL A 146 8.30 8.81 -9.56
CA VAL A 146 8.41 7.36 -9.36
C VAL A 146 7.21 6.59 -9.92
N HIS A 147 6.31 7.25 -10.65
CA HIS A 147 5.12 6.66 -11.26
C HIS A 147 4.34 5.76 -10.29
N ASN A 148 4.04 6.31 -9.09
CA ASN A 148 3.34 5.56 -8.07
C ASN A 148 1.88 5.35 -8.46
N TYR A 149 1.34 4.17 -8.20
CA TYR A 149 -0.02 3.71 -8.54
C TYR A 149 -1.10 4.43 -7.72
N ILE A 150 -1.18 5.77 -7.91
CA ILE A 150 -1.95 6.67 -7.06
C ILE A 150 -3.45 6.35 -7.07
N PRO A 151 -4.14 6.18 -8.21
CA PRO A 151 -5.55 5.83 -8.20
C PRO A 151 -5.84 4.51 -7.51
N ASP A 152 -4.99 3.50 -7.73
CA ASP A 152 -5.20 2.17 -7.21
C ASP A 152 -5.10 2.12 -5.68
N TRP A 153 -4.06 2.73 -5.08
CA TRP A 153 -3.98 2.74 -3.63
C TRP A 153 -4.98 3.71 -2.98
N LEU A 154 -5.44 4.78 -3.67
CA LEU A 154 -6.56 5.60 -3.19
C LEU A 154 -7.84 4.75 -3.09
N LYS A 155 -8.12 3.92 -4.09
CA LYS A 155 -9.23 2.98 -4.06
C LYS A 155 -9.13 2.00 -2.89
N LEU A 156 -7.95 1.44 -2.66
CA LEU A 156 -7.71 0.55 -1.52
C LEU A 156 -7.94 1.24 -0.17
N VAL A 157 -7.53 2.51 -0.03
CA VAL A 157 -7.81 3.31 1.18
C VAL A 157 -9.30 3.53 1.36
N ASN A 158 -10.02 3.87 0.30
CA ASN A 158 -11.48 4.02 0.36
C ASN A 158 -12.19 2.72 0.79
N GLU A 159 -11.68 1.59 0.34
CA GLU A 159 -12.17 0.25 0.72
C GLU A 159 -11.69 -0.21 2.11
N GLY A 160 -10.83 0.54 2.80
CA GLY A 160 -10.25 0.19 4.10
C GLY A 160 -9.10 -0.84 4.05
N ASN A 161 -8.60 -1.17 2.87
CA ASN A 161 -7.54 -2.15 2.64
C ASN A 161 -6.15 -1.49 2.79
N ILE A 162 -5.79 -1.11 4.02
CA ILE A 162 -4.59 -0.28 4.29
C ILE A 162 -3.30 -1.04 4.05
N ILE A 163 -3.24 -2.33 4.34
CA ILE A 163 -2.02 -3.14 4.13
C ILE A 163 -1.73 -3.26 2.63
N GLU A 164 -2.72 -3.61 1.83
CA GLU A 164 -2.58 -3.70 0.37
C GLU A 164 -2.25 -2.32 -0.25
N ALA A 165 -2.84 -1.25 0.29
CA ALA A 165 -2.49 0.11 -0.11
C ALA A 165 -1.02 0.43 0.18
N ALA A 166 -0.49 0.02 1.34
CA ALA A 166 0.91 0.21 1.69
C ALA A 166 1.85 -0.62 0.81
N GLU A 167 1.52 -1.88 0.51
CA GLU A 167 2.28 -2.73 -0.41
C GLU A 167 2.38 -2.07 -1.79
N LEU A 168 1.23 -1.65 -2.34
CA LEU A 168 1.17 -1.01 -3.64
C LEU A 168 1.92 0.34 -3.68
N CYS A 169 1.79 1.13 -2.61
CA CYS A 169 2.49 2.40 -2.45
C CYS A 169 4.03 2.21 -2.45
N HIS A 170 4.50 1.12 -1.83
CA HIS A 170 5.92 0.79 -1.77
C HIS A 170 6.46 0.06 -3.01
N GLU A 171 5.63 -0.35 -3.95
CA GLU A 171 6.09 -1.10 -5.12
C GLU A 171 7.03 -0.26 -5.99
N THR A 172 6.67 0.98 -6.26
CA THR A 172 7.50 1.91 -7.06
C THR A 172 8.20 2.98 -6.23
N ASN A 173 7.74 3.25 -5.00
CA ASN A 173 8.29 4.27 -4.13
C ASN A 173 8.95 3.65 -2.90
N SER A 174 10.26 3.81 -2.76
CA SER A 174 11.01 3.31 -1.60
C SER A 174 10.76 4.08 -0.30
N LEU A 175 10.23 5.31 -0.38
CA LEU A 175 10.12 6.25 0.75
C LEU A 175 8.76 6.96 0.79
N PRO A 176 7.61 6.27 0.70
CA PRO A 176 6.32 6.93 0.59
C PRO A 176 5.98 7.76 1.85
N GLU A 177 6.41 7.35 3.04
CA GLU A 177 6.23 8.12 4.28
C GLU A 177 6.96 9.47 4.25
N MET A 178 8.07 9.56 3.52
CA MET A 178 8.78 10.83 3.28
C MET A 178 8.07 11.63 2.19
N CYS A 179 7.67 10.98 1.10
CA CYS A 179 7.02 11.62 -0.04
C CYS A 179 5.69 12.27 0.38
N GLY A 180 4.85 11.60 1.15
CA GLY A 180 3.62 12.16 1.68
C GLY A 180 3.80 13.42 2.54
N ARG A 181 5.03 13.62 3.10
CA ARG A 181 5.36 14.76 3.96
C ARG A 181 6.11 15.89 3.25
N VAL A 182 7.03 15.56 2.33
CA VAL A 182 8.02 16.55 1.84
C VAL A 182 7.96 16.83 0.34
N CYS A 183 7.31 15.98 -0.46
CA CYS A 183 7.13 16.27 -1.87
C CYS A 183 6.36 17.58 -2.10
N PRO A 184 6.68 18.36 -3.12
CA PRO A 184 5.86 19.50 -3.55
C PRO A 184 4.65 19.01 -4.35
N GLN A 185 3.67 18.38 -3.68
CA GLN A 185 2.51 17.74 -4.32
C GLN A 185 1.72 18.69 -5.21
N ASP A 186 1.67 19.98 -4.83
CA ASP A 186 1.04 21.06 -5.60
C ASP A 186 1.64 21.26 -7.00
N ARG A 187 2.88 20.84 -7.20
CA ARG A 187 3.61 20.91 -8.49
C ARG A 187 3.74 19.55 -9.16
N LEU A 188 3.42 18.48 -8.45
CA LEU A 188 3.54 17.09 -8.91
C LEU A 188 2.16 16.45 -9.02
N CYS A 189 1.90 15.40 -8.24
CA CYS A 189 0.70 14.59 -8.33
C CYS A 189 -0.60 15.37 -8.11
N GLU A 190 -0.68 16.18 -7.06
CA GLU A 190 -1.90 16.97 -6.78
C GLU A 190 -2.08 18.09 -7.81
N GLY A 191 -0.99 18.77 -8.22
CA GLY A 191 -1.04 19.79 -9.27
C GLY A 191 -1.47 19.24 -10.63
N ALA A 192 -1.27 17.95 -10.89
CA ALA A 192 -1.70 17.27 -12.11
C ALA A 192 -3.05 16.52 -11.96
N CYS A 193 -3.66 16.53 -10.79
CA CYS A 193 -4.95 15.89 -10.58
C CYS A 193 -6.03 16.55 -11.43
N THR A 194 -6.84 15.73 -12.10
CA THR A 194 -7.97 16.20 -12.93
C THR A 194 -8.93 17.11 -12.16
N LEU A 195 -9.12 16.87 -10.86
CA LEU A 195 -9.98 17.69 -10.00
C LEU A 195 -9.33 19.02 -9.57
N ASN A 196 -8.04 19.22 -9.83
CA ASN A 196 -7.35 20.42 -9.35
C ASN A 196 -7.99 21.71 -9.88
N ASP A 197 -8.45 21.69 -11.12
CA ASP A 197 -9.13 22.81 -11.74
C ASP A 197 -10.60 22.83 -11.38
N GLY A 198 -10.98 23.66 -10.39
CA GLY A 198 -12.37 23.95 -10.03
C GLY A 198 -12.91 23.18 -8.83
N PHE A 199 -12.42 21.98 -8.52
CA PHE A 199 -12.95 21.14 -7.43
C PHE A 199 -11.95 20.88 -6.31
N GLY A 200 -10.71 21.28 -6.49
CA GLY A 200 -9.57 20.97 -5.61
C GLY A 200 -9.10 19.52 -5.77
N ALA A 201 -7.80 19.35 -5.95
CA ALA A 201 -7.16 18.05 -6.12
C ALA A 201 -7.53 17.07 -4.98
N VAL A 202 -7.43 15.77 -5.23
CA VAL A 202 -7.41 14.77 -4.15
C VAL A 202 -6.19 15.03 -3.27
N THR A 203 -6.33 14.85 -1.95
CA THR A 203 -5.24 15.06 -0.98
C THR A 203 -4.25 13.89 -1.00
N ILE A 204 -3.56 13.74 -2.13
CA ILE A 204 -2.71 12.58 -2.42
C ILE A 204 -1.60 12.43 -1.38
N GLY A 205 -0.87 13.51 -1.10
CA GLY A 205 0.22 13.46 -0.14
C GLY A 205 -0.22 13.14 1.29
N SER A 206 -1.33 13.72 1.75
CA SER A 206 -1.87 13.44 3.09
C SER A 206 -2.39 12.01 3.20
N THR A 207 -2.95 11.47 2.14
CA THR A 207 -3.41 10.07 2.09
C THR A 207 -2.22 9.10 2.03
N GLU A 208 -1.17 9.40 1.26
CA GLU A 208 0.08 8.62 1.24
C GLU A 208 0.74 8.56 2.62
N LYS A 209 0.78 9.72 3.34
CA LYS A 209 1.21 9.76 4.74
C LYS A 209 0.35 8.84 5.62
N TYR A 210 -0.97 8.93 5.52
CA TYR A 210 -1.89 8.12 6.30
C TYR A 210 -1.69 6.62 6.06
N ILE A 211 -1.57 6.18 4.80
CA ILE A 211 -1.33 4.78 4.45
C ILE A 211 -0.10 4.24 5.18
N THR A 212 1.02 4.97 5.05
CA THR A 212 2.30 4.51 5.57
C THR A 212 2.36 4.53 7.09
N ASP A 213 1.88 5.61 7.71
CA ASP A 213 1.85 5.73 9.16
C ASP A 213 0.98 4.62 9.76
N LYS A 214 -0.20 4.38 9.18
CA LYS A 214 -1.14 3.37 9.65
C LYS A 214 -0.65 1.95 9.46
N ALA A 215 -0.09 1.64 8.29
CA ALA A 215 0.50 0.33 8.04
C ALA A 215 1.66 0.04 9.01
N PHE A 216 2.50 1.04 9.28
CA PHE A 216 3.59 0.91 10.24
C PHE A 216 3.11 0.76 11.69
N GLU A 217 2.01 1.40 12.08
CA GLU A 217 1.37 1.18 13.38
C GLU A 217 0.84 -0.25 13.53
N MET A 218 0.31 -0.80 12.44
CA MET A 218 -0.17 -2.19 12.36
C MET A 218 0.98 -3.21 12.30
N GLY A 219 2.24 -2.77 12.30
CA GLY A 219 3.43 -3.62 12.26
C GLY A 219 3.80 -4.12 10.87
N TRP A 220 3.24 -3.55 9.81
CA TRP A 220 3.59 -3.92 8.44
C TRP A 220 5.07 -3.64 8.14
N GLN A 221 5.69 -4.59 7.46
CA GLN A 221 7.04 -4.52 6.90
C GLN A 221 7.05 -5.22 5.53
N PRO A 222 7.95 -4.84 4.61
CA PRO A 222 8.12 -5.55 3.35
C PRO A 222 8.41 -7.04 3.57
N ASP A 223 7.67 -7.91 2.91
CA ASP A 223 7.89 -9.36 3.00
C ASP A 223 9.13 -9.77 2.19
N MET A 224 10.15 -10.22 2.90
CA MET A 224 11.41 -10.73 2.33
C MET A 224 11.48 -12.26 2.26
N THR A 225 10.44 -12.98 2.72
CA THR A 225 10.45 -14.45 2.86
C THR A 225 10.72 -15.19 1.57
N TYR A 226 10.21 -14.70 0.46
CA TYR A 226 10.31 -15.34 -0.86
C TYR A 226 11.43 -14.78 -1.73
N ARG A 227 12.35 -13.98 -1.17
CA ARG A 227 13.45 -13.38 -1.93
C ARG A 227 14.61 -14.37 -2.06
N THR A 228 15.01 -14.62 -3.31
CA THR A 228 16.23 -15.38 -3.59
C THR A 228 17.42 -14.44 -3.53
N TRP A 229 18.27 -14.65 -2.53
CA TRP A 229 19.49 -13.87 -2.39
C TRP A 229 20.53 -14.31 -3.41
N THR A 230 21.16 -13.34 -4.07
CA THR A 230 22.33 -13.55 -4.90
C THR A 230 23.60 -13.53 -4.03
N ASP A 231 24.71 -13.97 -4.61
CA ASP A 231 26.04 -13.85 -3.99
C ASP A 231 26.65 -12.43 -4.13
N LYS A 232 25.96 -11.54 -4.83
CA LYS A 232 26.41 -10.18 -5.12
C LYS A 232 26.19 -9.24 -3.95
N LYS A 233 27.16 -8.33 -3.77
CA LYS A 233 27.12 -7.25 -2.79
C LYS A 233 27.37 -5.93 -3.51
N VAL A 234 26.67 -4.88 -3.09
CA VAL A 234 26.83 -3.52 -3.64
C VAL A 234 27.15 -2.56 -2.51
N ALA A 235 28.25 -1.82 -2.64
CA ALA A 235 28.57 -0.71 -1.77
C ALA A 235 27.89 0.56 -2.29
N ILE A 236 27.12 1.22 -1.45
CA ILE A 236 26.41 2.47 -1.76
C ILE A 236 27.05 3.57 -0.93
N ILE A 237 27.56 4.59 -1.57
CA ILE A 237 28.20 5.72 -0.91
C ILE A 237 27.21 6.87 -0.76
N GLY A 238 26.81 7.10 0.49
CA GLY A 238 25.81 8.10 0.89
C GLY A 238 24.50 7.48 1.31
N ALA A 239 24.08 7.72 2.55
CA ALA A 239 22.82 7.27 3.12
C ALA A 239 21.69 8.34 2.99
N GLY A 240 21.78 9.25 2.01
CA GLY A 240 20.70 10.17 1.68
C GLY A 240 19.55 9.49 0.94
N PRO A 241 18.48 10.23 0.57
CA PRO A 241 17.29 9.64 -0.08
C PRO A 241 17.62 8.72 -1.25
N ALA A 242 18.54 9.13 -2.13
CA ALA A 242 18.95 8.34 -3.28
C ALA A 242 19.63 7.02 -2.89
N GLY A 243 20.55 7.07 -1.90
CA GLY A 243 21.27 5.88 -1.45
C GLY A 243 20.37 4.87 -0.74
N ILE A 244 19.51 5.33 0.16
CA ILE A 244 18.57 4.43 0.86
C ILE A 244 17.49 3.87 -0.08
N SER A 245 17.05 4.62 -1.09
CA SER A 245 16.15 4.09 -2.13
C SER A 245 16.86 3.07 -3.03
N CYS A 246 18.12 3.29 -3.38
CA CYS A 246 18.93 2.32 -4.10
C CYS A 246 19.09 1.03 -3.28
N ALA A 247 19.38 1.16 -1.97
CA ALA A 247 19.49 0.02 -1.06
C ALA A 247 18.19 -0.78 -0.97
N ASP A 248 17.05 -0.10 -0.86
CA ASP A 248 15.73 -0.73 -0.83
C ASP A 248 15.49 -1.57 -2.09
N VAL A 249 15.65 -0.99 -3.28
CA VAL A 249 15.41 -1.67 -4.55
C VAL A 249 16.35 -2.86 -4.75
N LEU A 250 17.64 -2.69 -4.47
CA LEU A 250 18.62 -3.77 -4.58
C LEU A 250 18.31 -4.92 -3.62
N THR A 251 17.99 -4.59 -2.37
CA THR A 251 17.68 -5.59 -1.33
C THR A 251 16.39 -6.35 -1.69
N ARG A 252 15.36 -5.67 -2.15
CA ARG A 252 14.14 -6.32 -2.67
C ARG A 252 14.42 -7.19 -3.90
N SER A 253 15.48 -6.91 -4.64
CA SER A 253 15.95 -7.73 -5.78
C SER A 253 16.91 -8.85 -5.38
N GLY A 254 17.16 -9.09 -4.08
CA GLY A 254 18.01 -10.15 -3.57
C GLY A 254 19.51 -9.84 -3.63
N VAL A 255 19.88 -8.56 -3.73
CA VAL A 255 21.28 -8.10 -3.71
C VAL A 255 21.59 -7.50 -2.35
N LYS A 256 22.68 -7.94 -1.70
CA LYS A 256 23.10 -7.39 -0.42
C LYS A 256 23.60 -5.96 -0.57
N SER A 257 22.99 -5.04 0.18
CA SER A 257 23.30 -3.61 0.12
C SER A 257 24.07 -3.18 1.36
N HIS A 258 25.27 -2.62 1.15
CA HIS A 258 26.11 -2.04 2.18
C HIS A 258 26.17 -0.53 1.96
N VAL A 259 25.58 0.23 2.86
CA VAL A 259 25.46 1.69 2.74
C VAL A 259 26.46 2.38 3.67
N TYR A 260 27.28 3.24 3.11
CA TYR A 260 28.32 3.98 3.82
C TYR A 260 27.98 5.47 3.84
N ASP A 261 28.02 6.07 5.02
CA ASP A 261 27.87 7.54 5.16
C ASP A 261 28.82 8.08 6.24
N LYS A 262 29.27 9.31 6.06
CA LYS A 262 30.11 10.03 7.03
C LYS A 262 29.36 10.55 8.25
N HIS A 263 28.02 10.54 8.21
CA HIS A 263 27.19 10.97 9.30
C HIS A 263 26.72 9.78 10.14
N GLU A 264 26.39 10.04 11.38
CA GLU A 264 25.95 9.02 12.35
C GLU A 264 24.55 8.46 12.10
N GLU A 265 23.75 9.14 11.22
CA GLU A 265 22.37 8.74 10.92
C GLU A 265 22.11 8.82 9.41
N ILE A 266 21.17 7.98 8.93
CA ILE A 266 20.73 7.97 7.56
C ILE A 266 19.83 9.16 7.22
N GLY A 267 19.47 9.31 5.97
CA GLY A 267 18.50 10.28 5.45
C GLY A 267 19.13 11.50 4.79
N GLY A 268 20.41 11.79 5.04
CA GLY A 268 21.05 12.97 4.46
C GLY A 268 20.25 14.25 4.75
N LEU A 269 19.78 14.96 3.71
CA LEU A 269 18.96 16.17 3.89
C LEU A 269 17.62 15.93 4.56
N LEU A 270 17.05 14.73 4.53
CA LEU A 270 15.84 14.41 5.30
C LEU A 270 16.09 14.53 6.81
N THR A 271 17.29 14.16 7.25
CA THR A 271 17.69 14.24 8.66
C THR A 271 18.32 15.57 9.03
N PHE A 272 19.25 16.05 8.23
CA PHE A 272 20.11 17.19 8.57
C PHE A 272 19.68 18.51 7.93
N GLY A 273 18.73 18.49 6.96
CA GLY A 273 18.28 19.68 6.23
C GLY A 273 16.82 20.04 6.46
N ILE A 274 15.92 19.07 6.53
CA ILE A 274 14.49 19.31 6.69
C ILE A 274 14.16 19.49 8.19
N PRO A 275 13.48 20.59 8.57
CA PRO A 275 13.09 20.81 9.96
C PRO A 275 12.10 19.75 10.47
N GLU A 276 12.13 19.46 11.79
CA GLU A 276 11.25 18.49 12.43
C GLU A 276 9.76 18.80 12.28
N PHE A 277 9.40 20.08 12.25
CA PHE A 277 8.02 20.49 12.03
C PHE A 277 7.47 20.13 10.64
N LYS A 278 8.34 19.73 9.70
CA LYS A 278 7.97 19.22 8.38
C LYS A 278 8.15 17.71 8.25
N LEU A 279 9.19 17.16 8.88
CA LEU A 279 9.51 15.72 8.91
C LEU A 279 10.19 15.38 10.24
N GLU A 280 9.49 14.69 11.12
CA GLU A 280 10.04 14.22 12.38
C GLU A 280 11.11 13.14 12.16
N LYS A 281 12.22 13.23 12.88
CA LYS A 281 13.35 12.29 12.72
C LYS A 281 13.01 10.87 13.11
N LYS A 282 11.98 10.66 13.93
CA LYS A 282 11.45 9.33 14.23
C LYS A 282 10.99 8.58 12.96
N VAL A 283 10.50 9.30 11.93
CA VAL A 283 10.06 8.71 10.67
C VAL A 283 11.26 8.15 9.91
N VAL A 284 12.37 8.91 9.83
CA VAL A 284 13.62 8.46 9.21
C VAL A 284 14.19 7.26 9.96
N LYS A 285 14.20 7.30 11.31
CA LYS A 285 14.68 6.19 12.14
C LYS A 285 13.83 4.93 11.94
N LYS A 286 12.51 5.07 11.78
CA LYS A 286 11.63 3.93 11.48
C LYS A 286 11.99 3.30 10.13
N ARG A 287 12.24 4.10 9.09
CA ARG A 287 12.72 3.60 7.79
C ARG A 287 14.06 2.88 7.92
N ARG A 288 14.99 3.39 8.70
CA ARG A 288 16.25 2.70 8.99
C ARG A 288 16.00 1.29 9.53
N ASN A 289 15.19 1.18 10.57
CA ASN A 289 14.86 -0.11 11.18
C ASN A 289 14.22 -1.09 10.17
N ILE A 290 13.36 -0.60 9.29
CA ILE A 290 12.75 -1.41 8.22
C ILE A 290 13.84 -1.91 7.26
N LEU A 291 14.71 -1.05 6.78
CA LEU A 291 15.79 -1.42 5.86
C LEU A 291 16.78 -2.40 6.49
N GLU A 292 17.15 -2.20 7.76
CA GLU A 292 17.96 -3.15 8.52
C GLU A 292 17.26 -4.51 8.66
N GLY A 293 15.95 -4.49 8.94
CA GLY A 293 15.11 -5.71 8.98
C GLY A 293 15.02 -6.44 7.64
N MET A 294 15.11 -5.72 6.53
CA MET A 294 15.19 -6.29 5.17
C MET A 294 16.59 -6.87 4.85
N GLY A 295 17.62 -6.55 5.61
CA GLY A 295 18.99 -7.01 5.42
C GLY A 295 19.95 -5.97 4.81
N VAL A 296 19.61 -4.69 4.85
CA VAL A 296 20.55 -3.60 4.52
C VAL A 296 21.53 -3.40 5.67
N GLU A 297 22.81 -3.33 5.38
CA GLU A 297 23.85 -3.03 6.36
C GLU A 297 24.31 -1.58 6.23
N PHE A 298 24.26 -0.84 7.35
CA PHE A 298 24.72 0.55 7.41
C PHE A 298 26.07 0.67 8.13
N PHE A 299 26.98 1.41 7.53
CA PHE A 299 28.30 1.77 8.05
C PHE A 299 28.36 3.30 8.15
N LEU A 300 28.09 3.83 9.33
CA LEU A 300 27.89 5.26 9.60
C LEU A 300 28.95 5.81 10.54
N GLY A 301 29.34 7.09 10.38
CA GLY A 301 30.33 7.78 11.20
C GLY A 301 31.71 7.92 10.57
#